data_cd1f08a5c49b18702aedfffa0b36a928
#
_entry.id   cd1f08a5c49b18702aedfffa0b36a928
#
_cell.length_a   1.000
_cell.length_b   1.000
_cell.length_c   1.000
_cell.angle_alpha   90.00
_cell.angle_beta   90.00
_cell.angle_gamma   90.00
#
_symmetry.space_group_name_H-M   'P 1'
#
loop_
_entity.id
_entity.type
_entity.pdbx_description
1 polymer ?
#
loop_
_entity_poly.entity_id
_entity_poly.type
_entity_poly.pdbx_seq_one_letter_code
_entity_poly.pdbx_strand_id
1 'polypeptide(L)'
;MIRGASIIIITFLISKFILKNKHTWDHFIAIIIAIISFIFVGLSVFSKEKSLEENILECVGVIIAMLFQSIQISLEEHYIRKYQINQFFFRGFEGVFGFIVNLILCIILYWVKCGDEPSEYEKAICAEDGDGVWRYENIIFAFEQIYDNILILICIIFFIFLIAGFNILSISIIKYGGAITISLIENFRSFIVWLYFLLPFIKDDLKENFDWFRLAGLICITISVIVYFGIFKIDERIAIR
;
A
#
# COMPACT_ATOMS: atom_id res chain seq x y z
N MET A 1 -5.56 0.03 5.83
CA MET A 1 -5.80 -1.36 6.27
C MET A 1 -6.49 -2.21 5.20
N ILE A 2 -7.59 -1.79 4.58
CA ILE A 2 -8.25 -2.48 3.45
C ILE A 2 -7.24 -2.83 2.36
N ARG A 3 -6.33 -1.90 2.05
CA ARG A 3 -5.24 -2.09 1.08
C ARG A 3 -4.43 -3.37 1.33
N GLY A 4 -3.99 -3.60 2.57
CA GLY A 4 -3.08 -4.70 2.88
C GLY A 4 -3.71 -6.09 2.71
N ALA A 5 -4.96 -6.25 3.13
CA ALA A 5 -5.63 -7.55 3.01
C ALA A 5 -6.03 -7.87 1.57
N SER A 6 -6.49 -6.88 0.79
CA SER A 6 -6.82 -7.05 -0.63
C SER A 6 -5.61 -7.50 -1.45
N ILE A 7 -4.42 -6.92 -1.21
CA ILE A 7 -3.22 -7.25 -1.95
C ILE A 7 -2.81 -8.73 -1.78
N ILE A 8 -2.97 -9.29 -0.57
CA ILE A 8 -2.63 -10.70 -0.30
C ILE A 8 -3.51 -11.63 -1.14
N ILE A 9 -4.82 -11.39 -1.15
CA ILE A 9 -5.79 -12.22 -1.87
C ILE A 9 -5.50 -12.18 -3.37
N ILE A 10 -5.34 -10.99 -3.92
CA ILE A 10 -5.11 -10.80 -5.37
C ILE A 10 -3.75 -11.38 -5.76
N THR A 11 -2.68 -11.10 -5.00
CA THR A 11 -1.34 -11.65 -5.26
C THR A 11 -1.33 -13.18 -5.23
N PHE A 12 -2.06 -13.79 -4.30
CA PHE A 12 -2.19 -15.25 -4.27
C PHE A 12 -2.89 -15.81 -5.50
N LEU A 13 -4.01 -15.19 -5.92
CA LEU A 13 -4.72 -15.61 -7.13
C LEU A 13 -3.80 -15.52 -8.36
N ILE A 14 -3.07 -14.41 -8.52
CA ILE A 14 -2.11 -14.23 -9.61
C ILE A 14 -0.99 -15.27 -9.53
N SER A 15 -0.40 -15.47 -8.34
CA SER A 15 0.66 -16.47 -8.12
C SER A 15 0.20 -17.88 -8.47
N LYS A 16 -1.02 -18.25 -8.10
CA LYS A 16 -1.57 -19.57 -8.39
C LYS A 16 -1.95 -19.75 -9.86
N PHE A 17 -2.67 -18.79 -10.46
CA PHE A 17 -3.24 -18.96 -11.81
C PHE A 17 -2.27 -18.56 -12.92
N ILE A 18 -1.47 -17.51 -12.72
CA ILE A 18 -0.57 -16.96 -13.75
C ILE A 18 0.83 -17.54 -13.59
N LEU A 19 1.43 -17.49 -12.41
CA LEU A 19 2.77 -18.01 -12.18
C LEU A 19 2.80 -19.53 -12.00
N LYS A 20 1.64 -20.16 -11.74
CA LYS A 20 1.51 -21.61 -11.50
C LYS A 20 2.42 -22.13 -10.37
N ASN A 21 2.64 -21.30 -9.36
CA ASN A 21 3.42 -21.69 -8.18
C ASN A 21 2.68 -22.78 -7.41
N LYS A 22 3.44 -23.74 -6.87
CA LYS A 22 2.87 -24.80 -6.02
C LYS A 22 2.61 -24.22 -4.62
N HIS A 23 1.38 -24.36 -4.15
CA HIS A 23 0.97 -23.92 -2.82
C HIS A 23 0.59 -25.13 -1.96
N THR A 24 0.97 -25.11 -0.69
CA THR A 24 0.58 -26.11 0.32
C THR A 24 -0.78 -25.76 0.93
N TRP A 25 -1.37 -26.69 1.67
CA TRP A 25 -2.61 -26.45 2.42
C TRP A 25 -2.48 -25.31 3.42
N ASP A 26 -1.30 -25.15 4.03
CA ASP A 26 -1.04 -24.04 4.96
C ASP A 26 -1.21 -22.67 4.31
N HIS A 27 -0.79 -22.52 3.05
CA HIS A 27 -0.99 -21.28 2.29
C HIS A 27 -2.48 -21.00 2.06
N PHE A 28 -3.31 -22.02 1.80
CA PHE A 28 -4.77 -21.83 1.65
C PHE A 28 -5.44 -21.42 2.96
N ILE A 29 -5.07 -22.05 4.05
CA ILE A 29 -5.59 -21.71 5.38
C ILE A 29 -5.19 -20.27 5.74
N ALA A 30 -3.93 -19.90 5.51
CA ALA A 30 -3.45 -18.54 5.75
C ALA A 30 -4.28 -17.50 4.99
N ILE A 31 -4.63 -17.77 3.73
CA ILE A 31 -5.43 -16.85 2.93
C ILE A 31 -6.87 -16.76 3.41
N ILE A 32 -7.49 -17.87 3.83
CA ILE A 32 -8.83 -17.82 4.42
C ILE A 32 -8.82 -16.91 5.66
N ILE A 33 -7.81 -17.03 6.51
CA ILE A 33 -7.65 -16.17 7.68
C ILE A 33 -7.42 -14.71 7.27
N ALA A 34 -6.65 -14.44 6.21
CA ALA A 34 -6.47 -13.10 5.66
C ALA A 34 -7.78 -12.50 5.13
N ILE A 35 -8.65 -13.31 4.50
CA ILE A 35 -9.99 -12.87 4.06
C ILE A 35 -10.85 -12.47 5.27
N ILE A 36 -10.81 -13.25 6.34
CA ILE A 36 -11.54 -12.94 7.58
C ILE A 36 -11.01 -11.62 8.16
N SER A 37 -9.70 -11.41 8.18
CA SER A 37 -9.09 -10.12 8.57
C SER A 37 -9.63 -8.96 7.73
N PHE A 38 -9.73 -9.15 6.42
CA PHE A 38 -10.26 -8.14 5.51
C PHE A 38 -11.72 -7.76 5.82
N ILE A 39 -12.56 -8.75 6.16
CA ILE A 39 -13.95 -8.51 6.55
C ILE A 39 -14.01 -7.66 7.82
N PHE A 40 -13.22 -7.99 8.85
CA PHE A 40 -13.18 -7.19 10.07
C PHE A 40 -12.75 -5.75 9.83
N VAL A 41 -11.70 -5.54 9.04
CA VAL A 41 -11.24 -4.19 8.69
C VAL A 41 -12.27 -3.44 7.85
N GLY A 42 -12.97 -4.12 6.93
CA GLY A 42 -14.06 -3.55 6.15
C GLY A 42 -15.21 -3.07 7.04
N LEU A 43 -15.64 -3.88 7.99
CA LEU A 43 -16.68 -3.51 8.94
C LEU A 43 -16.33 -2.26 9.75
N SER A 44 -15.05 -2.10 10.13
CA SER A 44 -14.55 -0.89 10.80
C SER A 44 -14.72 0.39 9.93
N VAL A 45 -14.56 0.28 8.62
CA VAL A 45 -14.70 1.43 7.70
C VAL A 45 -16.17 1.81 7.55
N PHE A 46 -17.05 0.82 7.38
CA PHE A 46 -18.49 1.06 7.21
C PHE A 46 -19.18 1.54 8.50
N SER A 47 -18.56 1.39 9.66
CA SER A 47 -19.11 1.90 10.93
C SER A 47 -18.93 3.40 11.13
N LYS A 48 -18.16 4.10 10.26
CA LYS A 48 -17.96 5.55 10.31
C LYS A 48 -19.10 6.27 9.58
N GLU A 49 -19.47 7.46 10.07
CA GLU A 49 -20.61 8.28 9.63
C GLU A 49 -20.52 8.90 8.21
N LYS A 50 -19.78 8.29 7.30
CA LYS A 50 -19.74 8.71 5.89
C LYS A 50 -20.95 8.18 5.13
N SER A 51 -21.37 8.85 4.06
CA SER A 51 -22.42 8.35 3.18
C SER A 51 -22.02 6.99 2.57
N LEU A 52 -23.00 6.11 2.36
CA LEU A 52 -22.77 4.77 1.82
C LEU A 52 -22.11 4.85 0.43
N GLU A 53 -22.52 5.82 -0.38
CA GLU A 53 -22.00 6.01 -1.75
C GLU A 53 -20.53 6.41 -1.76
N GLU A 54 -20.11 7.34 -0.90
CA GLU A 54 -18.71 7.75 -0.76
C GLU A 54 -17.81 6.59 -0.31
N ASN A 55 -18.26 5.83 0.69
CA ASN A 55 -17.53 4.65 1.17
C ASN A 55 -17.35 3.59 0.07
N ILE A 56 -18.37 3.35 -0.77
CA ILE A 56 -18.29 2.39 -1.87
C ILE A 56 -17.29 2.87 -2.92
N LEU A 57 -17.32 4.15 -3.31
CA LEU A 57 -16.41 4.70 -4.30
C LEU A 57 -14.94 4.62 -3.84
N GLU A 58 -14.67 4.99 -2.59
CA GLU A 58 -13.35 4.86 -1.98
C GLU A 58 -12.87 3.40 -1.98
N CYS A 59 -13.74 2.45 -1.60
CA CYS A 59 -13.40 1.03 -1.59
C CYS A 59 -13.09 0.49 -2.99
N VAL A 60 -13.89 0.84 -3.99
CA VAL A 60 -13.66 0.42 -5.39
C VAL A 60 -12.34 0.96 -5.91
N GLY A 61 -12.03 2.24 -5.67
CA GLY A 61 -10.76 2.86 -6.04
C GLY A 61 -9.56 2.14 -5.41
N VAL A 62 -9.64 1.80 -4.12
CA VAL A 62 -8.60 1.05 -3.42
C VAL A 62 -8.43 -0.35 -4.00
N ILE A 63 -9.52 -1.07 -4.29
CA ILE A 63 -9.44 -2.43 -4.87
C ILE A 63 -8.77 -2.41 -6.23
N ILE A 64 -9.12 -1.44 -7.10
CA ILE A 64 -8.49 -1.28 -8.43
C ILE A 64 -6.99 -1.01 -8.27
N ALA A 65 -6.61 -0.09 -7.39
CA ALA A 65 -5.20 0.22 -7.12
C ALA A 65 -4.43 -1.02 -6.62
N MET A 66 -5.05 -1.85 -5.75
CA MET A 66 -4.44 -3.07 -5.24
C MET A 66 -4.30 -4.15 -6.31
N LEU A 67 -5.21 -4.20 -7.28
CA LEU A 67 -5.11 -5.11 -8.41
C LEU A 67 -3.85 -4.79 -9.23
N PHE A 68 -3.63 -3.52 -9.58
CA PHE A 68 -2.42 -3.10 -10.31
C PHE A 68 -1.14 -3.37 -9.50
N GLN A 69 -1.13 -3.05 -8.21
CA GLN A 69 0.02 -3.31 -7.34
C GLN A 69 0.32 -4.82 -7.23
N SER A 70 -0.70 -5.67 -7.11
CA SER A 70 -0.52 -7.12 -7.05
C SER A 70 0.03 -7.70 -8.35
N ILE A 71 -0.42 -7.17 -9.50
CA ILE A 71 0.13 -7.52 -10.82
C ILE A 71 1.60 -7.13 -10.88
N GLN A 72 1.94 -5.90 -10.49
CA GLN A 72 3.32 -5.41 -10.47
C GLN A 72 4.22 -6.33 -9.65
N ILE A 73 3.90 -6.58 -8.37
CA ILE A 73 4.72 -7.41 -7.47
C ILE A 73 4.88 -8.84 -8.02
N SER A 74 3.82 -9.39 -8.61
CA SER A 74 3.85 -10.72 -9.20
C SER A 74 4.71 -10.79 -10.46
N LEU A 75 4.68 -9.75 -11.30
CA LEU A 75 5.56 -9.63 -12.47
C LEU A 75 7.02 -9.46 -12.04
N GLU A 76 7.29 -8.66 -11.00
CA GLU A 76 8.63 -8.52 -10.41
C GLU A 76 9.17 -9.89 -9.98
N GLU A 77 8.39 -10.67 -9.23
CA GLU A 77 8.78 -12.04 -8.84
C GLU A 77 9.11 -12.89 -10.06
N HIS A 78 8.24 -12.90 -11.07
CA HIS A 78 8.42 -13.70 -12.27
C HIS A 78 9.70 -13.35 -13.01
N TYR A 79 9.93 -12.07 -13.30
CA TYR A 79 11.09 -11.62 -14.06
C TYR A 79 12.40 -11.79 -13.30
N ILE A 80 12.42 -11.46 -12.01
CA ILE A 80 13.63 -11.58 -11.18
C ILE A 80 14.05 -13.04 -11.06
N ARG A 81 13.10 -13.96 -10.83
CA ARG A 81 13.40 -15.38 -10.70
C ARG A 81 13.78 -16.04 -12.02
N LYS A 82 13.05 -15.71 -13.09
CA LYS A 82 13.27 -16.31 -14.42
C LYS A 82 14.58 -15.88 -15.06
N TYR A 83 14.91 -14.60 -15.00
CA TYR A 83 16.06 -14.01 -15.67
C TYR A 83 17.25 -13.76 -14.72
N GLN A 84 17.12 -14.08 -13.44
CA GLN A 84 18.17 -13.87 -12.42
C GLN A 84 18.73 -12.44 -12.42
N ILE A 85 17.85 -11.44 -12.66
CA ILE A 85 18.23 -10.04 -12.79
C ILE A 85 18.80 -9.52 -11.47
N ASN A 86 19.77 -8.63 -11.55
CA ASN A 86 20.29 -7.94 -10.37
C ASN A 86 19.21 -6.99 -9.81
N GLN A 87 18.92 -7.14 -8.53
CA GLN A 87 17.84 -6.43 -7.83
C GLN A 87 18.02 -4.90 -7.88
N PHE A 88 19.25 -4.44 -7.68
CA PHE A 88 19.57 -3.01 -7.71
C PHE A 88 19.34 -2.39 -9.09
N PHE A 89 19.73 -3.13 -10.13
CA PHE A 89 19.55 -2.69 -11.51
C PHE A 89 18.06 -2.62 -11.88
N PHE A 90 17.29 -3.65 -11.52
CA PHE A 90 15.86 -3.70 -11.79
C PHE A 90 15.13 -2.53 -11.12
N ARG A 91 15.37 -2.33 -9.80
CA ARG A 91 14.73 -1.24 -9.05
C ARG A 91 15.22 0.16 -9.49
N GLY A 92 16.47 0.27 -9.93
CA GLY A 92 17.00 1.50 -10.50
C GLY A 92 16.25 1.92 -11.77
N PHE A 93 16.05 0.99 -12.71
CA PHE A 93 15.25 1.26 -13.93
C PHE A 93 13.81 1.61 -13.62
N GLU A 94 13.15 0.85 -12.75
CA GLU A 94 11.79 1.16 -12.30
C GLU A 94 11.69 2.56 -11.70
N GLY A 95 12.68 2.96 -10.89
CA GLY A 95 12.76 4.31 -10.33
C GLY A 95 12.90 5.39 -11.39
N VAL A 96 13.75 5.19 -12.40
CA VAL A 96 13.93 6.16 -13.50
C VAL A 96 12.64 6.32 -14.32
N PHE A 97 12.02 5.20 -14.73
CA PHE A 97 10.76 5.27 -15.47
C PHE A 97 9.63 5.86 -14.63
N GLY A 98 9.52 5.46 -13.36
CA GLY A 98 8.55 6.02 -12.42
C GLY A 98 8.71 7.52 -12.24
N PHE A 99 9.96 8.01 -12.14
CA PHE A 99 10.25 9.45 -12.06
C PHE A 99 9.79 10.19 -13.31
N ILE A 100 10.10 9.67 -14.51
CA ILE A 100 9.70 10.31 -15.78
C ILE A 100 8.17 10.38 -15.88
N VAL A 101 7.47 9.28 -15.61
CA VAL A 101 6.01 9.23 -15.67
C VAL A 101 5.39 10.19 -14.65
N ASN A 102 5.91 10.21 -13.41
CA ASN A 102 5.43 11.11 -12.38
C ASN A 102 5.66 12.58 -12.75
N LEU A 103 6.80 12.91 -13.32
CA LEU A 103 7.08 14.28 -13.79
C LEU A 103 6.08 14.72 -14.88
N ILE A 104 5.78 13.84 -15.83
CA ILE A 104 4.78 14.12 -16.88
C ILE A 104 3.40 14.33 -16.25
N LEU A 105 3.01 13.47 -15.30
CA LEU A 105 1.74 13.59 -14.59
C LEU A 105 1.64 14.91 -13.79
N CYS A 106 2.68 15.30 -13.07
CA CYS A 106 2.73 16.57 -12.35
C CYS A 106 2.54 17.76 -13.30
N ILE A 107 3.19 17.73 -14.47
CA ILE A 107 3.02 18.78 -15.48
C ILE A 107 1.55 18.82 -15.99
N ILE A 108 0.98 17.66 -16.31
CA ILE A 108 -0.42 17.58 -16.78
C ILE A 108 -1.38 18.10 -15.70
N LEU A 109 -1.25 17.62 -14.46
CA LEU A 109 -2.13 17.98 -13.35
C LEU A 109 -1.99 19.46 -12.95
N TYR A 110 -0.82 20.06 -13.14
CA TYR A 110 -0.64 21.52 -12.96
C TYR A 110 -1.51 22.33 -13.92
N TRP A 111 -1.72 21.85 -15.15
CA TRP A 111 -2.56 22.54 -16.14
C TRP A 111 -4.06 22.27 -15.95
N VAL A 112 -4.42 21.21 -15.22
CA VAL A 112 -5.82 20.88 -14.93
C VAL A 112 -6.31 21.73 -13.78
N LYS A 113 -7.23 22.66 -14.06
CA LYS A 113 -7.86 23.51 -13.06
C LYS A 113 -9.03 22.76 -12.40
N CYS A 114 -9.13 22.90 -11.09
CA CYS A 114 -10.37 22.63 -10.37
C CYS A 114 -11.38 23.73 -10.67
N GLY A 115 -12.66 23.52 -10.39
CA GLY A 115 -13.68 24.55 -10.58
C GLY A 115 -13.37 25.85 -9.81
N ASP A 116 -13.97 26.95 -10.23
CA ASP A 116 -13.76 28.28 -9.61
C ASP A 116 -14.24 28.33 -8.14
N GLU A 117 -15.19 27.48 -7.76
CA GLU A 117 -15.64 27.26 -6.37
C GLU A 117 -15.65 25.74 -6.10
N PRO A 118 -14.49 25.15 -5.74
CA PRO A 118 -14.43 23.72 -5.50
C PRO A 118 -15.27 23.33 -4.28
N SER A 119 -15.99 22.21 -4.40
CA SER A 119 -16.72 21.57 -3.30
C SER A 119 -15.77 21.20 -2.15
N GLU A 120 -16.29 20.92 -0.96
CA GLU A 120 -15.45 20.49 0.19
C GLU A 120 -14.59 19.28 -0.14
N TYR A 121 -15.10 18.37 -0.98
CA TYR A 121 -14.35 17.20 -1.46
C TYR A 121 -13.23 17.62 -2.43
N GLU A 122 -13.49 18.53 -3.35
CA GLU A 122 -12.48 19.05 -4.28
C GLU A 122 -11.41 19.87 -3.57
N LYS A 123 -11.74 20.62 -2.52
CA LYS A 123 -10.77 21.33 -1.66
C LYS A 123 -9.80 20.39 -0.94
N ALA A 124 -10.18 19.14 -0.72
CA ALA A 124 -9.29 18.13 -0.14
C ALA A 124 -8.26 17.60 -1.15
N ILE A 125 -8.53 17.77 -2.45
CA ILE A 125 -7.70 17.23 -3.55
C ILE A 125 -6.97 18.36 -4.28
N CYS A 126 -7.56 19.55 -4.34
CA CYS A 126 -7.05 20.70 -5.05
C CYS A 126 -6.27 21.64 -4.12
N ALA A 127 -5.15 22.16 -4.59
CA ALA A 127 -4.38 23.20 -3.91
C ALA A 127 -4.71 24.58 -4.49
N GLU A 128 -4.95 25.56 -3.60
CA GLU A 128 -5.11 26.96 -3.98
C GLU A 128 -3.75 27.55 -4.37
N ASP A 129 -3.69 28.15 -5.55
CA ASP A 129 -2.51 28.92 -5.97
C ASP A 129 -2.56 30.33 -5.33
N GLY A 130 -1.41 30.97 -5.16
CA GLY A 130 -1.35 32.35 -4.65
C GLY A 130 -2.18 33.36 -5.44
N ASP A 131 -2.57 33.02 -6.66
CA ASP A 131 -3.46 33.80 -7.54
C ASP A 131 -4.96 33.47 -7.36
N GLY A 132 -5.33 32.65 -6.37
CA GLY A 132 -6.70 32.22 -6.11
C GLY A 132 -7.25 31.18 -7.08
N VAL A 133 -6.41 30.55 -7.89
CA VAL A 133 -6.79 29.48 -8.82
C VAL A 133 -6.56 28.13 -8.17
N TRP A 134 -7.62 27.31 -8.11
CA TRP A 134 -7.53 25.94 -7.60
C TRP A 134 -7.04 24.98 -8.68
N ARG A 135 -5.99 24.21 -8.37
CA ARG A 135 -5.36 23.21 -9.27
C ARG A 135 -5.23 21.85 -8.60
N TYR A 136 -5.26 20.78 -9.38
CA TYR A 136 -5.05 19.44 -8.84
C TYR A 136 -3.61 19.21 -8.32
N GLU A 137 -2.64 19.92 -8.87
CA GLU A 137 -1.25 19.87 -8.42
C GLU A 137 -0.61 21.25 -8.55
N ASN A 138 0.03 21.72 -7.49
CA ASN A 138 0.79 22.97 -7.52
C ASN A 138 2.25 22.74 -7.16
N ILE A 139 3.02 22.30 -8.17
CA ILE A 139 4.43 21.97 -8.01
C ILE A 139 5.26 23.22 -7.64
N ILE A 140 4.86 24.41 -8.10
CA ILE A 140 5.57 25.66 -7.81
C ILE A 140 5.45 25.99 -6.33
N PHE A 141 4.25 25.93 -5.79
CA PHE A 141 3.98 26.18 -4.38
C PHE A 141 4.70 25.15 -3.48
N ALA A 142 4.78 23.89 -3.91
CA ALA A 142 5.54 22.86 -3.20
C ALA A 142 7.03 23.23 -3.11
N PHE A 143 7.64 23.74 -4.17
CA PHE A 143 9.02 24.21 -4.15
C PHE A 143 9.21 25.45 -3.29
N GLU A 144 8.28 26.42 -3.30
CA GLU A 144 8.31 27.57 -2.41
C GLU A 144 8.28 27.13 -0.93
N GLN A 145 7.39 26.21 -0.55
CA GLN A 145 7.34 25.67 0.82
C GLN A 145 8.65 25.00 1.23
N ILE A 146 9.30 24.27 0.32
CA ILE A 146 10.60 23.64 0.58
C ILE A 146 11.68 24.70 0.76
N TYR A 147 11.65 25.77 -0.03
CA TYR A 147 12.62 26.87 0.05
C TYR A 147 12.49 27.65 1.35
N ASP A 148 11.25 27.94 1.77
CA ASP A 148 10.97 28.72 2.98
C ASP A 148 11.23 27.96 4.27
N ASN A 149 11.25 26.62 4.23
CA ASN A 149 11.42 25.80 5.43
C ASN A 149 12.47 24.70 5.26
N ILE A 150 13.68 24.98 5.76
CA ILE A 150 14.81 24.03 5.71
C ILE A 150 14.50 22.69 6.38
N LEU A 151 13.60 22.66 7.38
CA LEU A 151 13.21 21.42 8.05
C LEU A 151 12.47 20.49 7.11
N ILE A 152 11.61 21.03 6.24
CA ILE A 152 10.90 20.26 5.21
C ILE A 152 11.92 19.61 4.27
N LEU A 153 12.93 20.37 3.82
CA LEU A 153 13.99 19.84 2.95
C LEU A 153 14.75 18.69 3.62
N ILE A 154 15.14 18.85 4.89
CA ILE A 154 15.83 17.79 5.65
C ILE A 154 14.95 16.54 5.76
N CYS A 155 13.67 16.71 6.08
CA CYS A 155 12.72 15.59 6.16
C CYS A 155 12.57 14.88 4.82
N ILE A 156 12.49 15.61 3.69
CA ILE A 156 12.39 15.03 2.34
C ILE A 156 13.66 14.22 2.02
N ILE A 157 14.84 14.75 2.27
CA ILE A 157 16.11 14.05 2.02
C ILE A 157 16.16 12.76 2.83
N PHE A 158 15.86 12.84 4.13
CA PHE A 158 15.82 11.65 4.99
C PHE A 158 14.80 10.61 4.50
N PHE A 159 13.62 11.05 4.08
CA PHE A 159 12.57 10.20 3.55
C PHE A 159 12.97 9.51 2.24
N ILE A 160 13.71 10.19 1.34
CA ILE A 160 14.26 9.59 0.12
C ILE A 160 15.18 8.41 0.46
N PHE A 161 16.09 8.57 1.43
CA PHE A 161 16.97 7.46 1.85
C PHE A 161 16.20 6.30 2.47
N LEU A 162 15.19 6.58 3.31
CA LEU A 162 14.34 5.54 3.89
C LEU A 162 13.56 4.75 2.83
N ILE A 163 12.96 5.45 1.86
CA ILE A 163 12.23 4.79 0.77
C ILE A 163 13.18 4.00 -0.12
N ALA A 164 14.36 4.51 -0.44
CA ALA A 164 15.35 3.77 -1.21
C ALA A 164 15.75 2.47 -0.51
N GLY A 165 16.06 2.54 0.79
CA GLY A 165 16.34 1.35 1.60
C GLY A 165 15.18 0.37 1.64
N PHE A 166 13.96 0.85 1.86
CA PHE A 166 12.75 0.02 1.83
C PHE A 166 12.56 -0.68 0.49
N ASN A 167 12.73 0.01 -0.63
CA ASN A 167 12.58 -0.56 -1.97
C ASN A 167 13.62 -1.66 -2.26
N ILE A 168 14.88 -1.47 -1.83
CA ILE A 168 15.93 -2.47 -1.97
C ILE A 168 15.60 -3.72 -1.14
N LEU A 169 15.18 -3.55 0.12
CA LEU A 169 14.77 -4.66 0.98
C LEU A 169 13.55 -5.39 0.42
N SER A 170 12.57 -4.65 -0.07
CA SER A 170 11.34 -5.17 -0.65
C SER A 170 11.61 -6.12 -1.82
N ILE A 171 12.45 -5.69 -2.78
CA ILE A 171 12.78 -6.51 -3.94
C ILE A 171 13.65 -7.74 -3.56
N SER A 172 14.46 -7.61 -2.50
CA SER A 172 15.21 -8.74 -1.95
C SER A 172 14.26 -9.77 -1.34
N ILE A 173 13.24 -9.32 -0.62
CA ILE A 173 12.20 -10.20 -0.06
C ILE A 173 11.42 -10.88 -1.19
N ILE A 174 11.07 -10.19 -2.27
CA ILE A 174 10.39 -10.77 -3.44
C ILE A 174 11.24 -11.88 -4.07
N LYS A 175 12.54 -11.65 -4.22
CA LYS A 175 13.45 -12.62 -4.82
C LYS A 175 13.54 -13.94 -4.03
N TYR A 176 13.67 -13.85 -2.71
CA TYR A 176 13.88 -15.01 -1.85
C TYR A 176 12.59 -15.57 -1.26
N GLY A 177 11.67 -14.72 -0.87
CA GLY A 177 10.42 -15.09 -0.20
C GLY A 177 9.19 -15.14 -1.11
N GLY A 178 9.23 -14.44 -2.25
CA GLY A 178 8.11 -14.33 -3.19
C GLY A 178 7.19 -13.14 -2.93
N ALA A 179 6.30 -12.91 -3.90
CA ALA A 179 5.36 -11.79 -3.91
C ALA A 179 4.39 -11.80 -2.70
N ILE A 180 3.96 -12.97 -2.28
CA ILE A 180 3.03 -13.10 -1.15
C ILE A 180 3.71 -12.68 0.16
N THR A 181 4.99 -13.01 0.34
CA THR A 181 5.75 -12.63 1.54
C THR A 181 5.82 -11.12 1.72
N ILE A 182 6.14 -10.37 0.66
CA ILE A 182 6.17 -8.91 0.75
C ILE A 182 4.79 -8.33 1.01
N SER A 183 3.74 -8.88 0.40
CA SER A 183 2.35 -8.46 0.64
C SER A 183 1.93 -8.63 2.11
N LEU A 184 2.36 -9.71 2.76
CA LEU A 184 2.15 -9.94 4.19
C LEU A 184 2.87 -8.90 5.06
N ILE A 185 4.14 -8.61 4.74
CA ILE A 185 4.95 -7.62 5.47
C ILE A 185 4.36 -6.21 5.32
N GLU A 186 3.93 -5.83 4.11
CA GLU A 186 3.27 -4.54 3.87
C GLU A 186 1.97 -4.39 4.67
N ASN A 187 1.23 -5.47 4.82
CA ASN A 187 0.03 -5.47 5.63
C ASN A 187 0.36 -5.24 7.11
N PHE A 188 1.36 -5.94 7.64
CA PHE A 188 1.81 -5.76 9.00
C PHE A 188 2.29 -4.33 9.30
N ARG A 189 2.98 -3.69 8.35
CA ARG A 189 3.37 -2.27 8.42
C ARG A 189 2.16 -1.36 8.66
N SER A 190 1.06 -1.58 7.98
CA SER A 190 -0.16 -0.76 8.12
C SER A 190 -0.73 -0.83 9.53
N PHE A 191 -0.59 -1.97 10.22
CA PHE A 191 -1.01 -2.11 11.61
C PHE A 191 -0.07 -1.41 12.58
N ILE A 192 1.24 -1.45 12.36
CA ILE A 192 2.22 -0.72 13.18
C ILE A 192 1.92 0.78 13.12
N VAL A 193 1.63 1.31 11.93
CA VAL A 193 1.26 2.72 11.77
C VAL A 193 -0.03 3.04 12.54
N TRP A 194 -1.05 2.18 12.47
CA TRP A 194 -2.28 2.39 13.26
C TRP A 194 -2.02 2.38 14.77
N LEU A 195 -1.24 1.43 15.27
CA LEU A 195 -0.86 1.38 16.68
C LEU A 195 -0.11 2.63 17.12
N TYR A 196 0.76 3.16 16.25
CA TYR A 196 1.46 4.43 16.51
C TYR A 196 0.47 5.58 16.72
N PHE A 197 -0.56 5.72 15.87
CA PHE A 197 -1.57 6.79 16.01
C PHE A 197 -2.54 6.61 17.19
N LEU A 198 -2.51 5.47 17.87
CA LEU A 198 -3.23 5.27 19.14
C LEU A 198 -2.47 5.81 20.36
N LEU A 199 -1.18 6.15 20.24
CA LEU A 199 -0.37 6.55 21.36
C LEU A 199 -0.80 7.92 21.93
N PRO A 200 -0.78 8.09 23.27
CA PRO A 200 -1.36 9.26 23.91
C PRO A 200 -0.58 10.56 23.69
N PHE A 201 0.65 10.51 23.19
CA PHE A 201 1.48 11.69 22.90
C PHE A 201 1.27 12.26 21.50
N ILE A 202 0.39 11.68 20.70
CA ILE A 202 0.03 12.21 19.39
C ILE A 202 -1.03 13.28 19.56
N LYS A 203 -0.92 14.39 18.80
CA LYS A 203 -1.89 15.49 18.80
C LYS A 203 -3.29 14.95 18.55
N ASP A 204 -4.26 15.47 19.26
CA ASP A 204 -5.66 15.00 19.20
C ASP A 204 -6.24 15.05 17.78
N ASP A 205 -5.83 16.01 16.94
CA ASP A 205 -6.25 16.12 15.54
C ASP A 205 -5.78 14.95 14.66
N LEU A 206 -4.69 14.28 15.04
CA LEU A 206 -4.10 13.17 14.30
C LEU A 206 -4.37 11.81 14.95
N LYS A 207 -4.93 11.82 16.16
CA LYS A 207 -5.17 10.63 16.96
C LYS A 207 -6.31 9.82 16.41
N GLU A 208 -6.06 8.55 16.15
CA GLU A 208 -7.13 7.63 15.77
C GLU A 208 -7.85 7.07 17.00
N ASN A 209 -9.16 6.85 16.88
CA ASN A 209 -9.93 6.18 17.91
C ASN A 209 -9.63 4.67 17.89
N PHE A 210 -9.61 4.08 19.08
CA PHE A 210 -9.49 2.64 19.22
C PHE A 210 -10.70 1.93 18.61
N ASP A 211 -10.45 0.90 17.81
CA ASP A 211 -11.49 0.14 17.11
C ASP A 211 -11.26 -1.37 17.28
N TRP A 212 -12.22 -2.04 17.87
CA TRP A 212 -12.18 -3.47 18.13
C TRP A 212 -12.13 -4.31 16.86
N PHE A 213 -12.80 -3.87 15.79
CA PHE A 213 -12.77 -4.57 14.50
C PHE A 213 -11.37 -4.50 13.88
N ARG A 214 -10.69 -3.37 13.99
CA ARG A 214 -9.30 -3.25 13.53
C ARG A 214 -8.35 -4.11 14.34
N LEU A 215 -8.55 -4.20 15.67
CA LEU A 215 -7.74 -5.08 16.51
C LEU A 215 -7.96 -6.55 16.16
N ALA A 216 -9.22 -6.98 15.97
CA ALA A 216 -9.52 -8.33 15.52
C ALA A 216 -8.90 -8.64 14.16
N GLY A 217 -8.96 -7.69 13.21
CA GLY A 217 -8.27 -7.79 11.93
C GLY A 217 -6.76 -7.96 12.06
N LEU A 218 -6.11 -7.20 12.99
CA LEU A 218 -4.68 -7.35 13.29
C LEU A 218 -4.34 -8.76 13.79
N ILE A 219 -5.12 -9.27 14.74
CA ILE A 219 -4.90 -10.62 15.28
C ILE A 219 -5.03 -11.66 14.16
N CYS A 220 -6.07 -11.58 13.35
CA CYS A 220 -6.29 -12.50 12.23
C CYS A 220 -5.14 -12.44 11.22
N ILE A 221 -4.66 -11.24 10.82
CA ILE A 221 -3.57 -11.16 9.85
C ILE A 221 -2.25 -11.68 10.43
N THR A 222 -2.00 -11.45 11.72
CA THR A 222 -0.81 -11.99 12.40
C THR A 222 -0.82 -13.51 12.40
N ILE A 223 -1.96 -14.12 12.71
CA ILE A 223 -2.15 -15.57 12.62
C ILE A 223 -1.96 -16.06 11.18
N SER A 224 -2.52 -15.36 10.20
CA SER A 224 -2.32 -15.68 8.78
C SER A 224 -0.85 -15.72 8.40
N VAL A 225 -0.07 -14.72 8.82
CA VAL A 225 1.38 -14.67 8.57
C VAL A 225 2.10 -15.86 9.20
N ILE A 226 1.79 -16.18 10.45
CA ILE A 226 2.40 -17.29 11.19
C ILE A 226 2.11 -18.63 10.49
N VAL A 227 0.87 -18.84 10.06
CA VAL A 227 0.44 -20.05 9.34
C VAL A 227 1.10 -20.11 7.97
N TYR A 228 1.17 -18.99 7.23
CA TYR A 228 1.79 -18.93 5.91
C TYR A 228 3.27 -19.34 5.93
N PHE A 229 4.03 -18.91 6.93
CA PHE A 229 5.43 -19.29 7.08
C PHE A 229 5.64 -20.70 7.65
N GLY A 230 4.55 -21.43 7.92
CA GLY A 230 4.65 -22.81 8.40
C GLY A 230 5.27 -22.95 9.78
N ILE A 231 5.21 -21.90 10.62
CA ILE A 231 5.70 -21.95 12.00
C ILE A 231 4.93 -23.01 12.79
N PHE A 232 3.63 -23.17 12.48
CA PHE A 232 2.83 -24.32 12.87
C PHE A 232 2.72 -25.24 11.65
N LYS A 233 3.64 -26.19 11.48
CA LYS A 233 3.54 -27.23 10.44
C LYS A 233 2.28 -28.05 10.66
N ILE A 234 1.23 -27.71 9.91
CA ILE A 234 -0.08 -28.39 10.02
C ILE A 234 -0.06 -29.72 9.25
N ASP A 235 0.66 -29.84 8.15
CA ASP A 235 1.00 -31.13 7.55
C ASP A 235 2.03 -31.02 6.40
N GLU A 236 3.12 -31.78 6.48
CA GLU A 236 4.11 -31.85 5.39
C GLU A 236 3.68 -32.78 4.22
N ARG A 237 2.54 -33.49 4.33
CA ARG A 237 2.22 -34.61 3.46
C ARG A 237 1.27 -34.33 2.31
N ILE A 238 0.62 -33.17 2.24
CA ILE A 238 -0.36 -32.90 1.19
C ILE A 238 0.06 -31.71 0.34
N ALA A 239 1.09 -31.93 -0.48
CA ALA A 239 1.32 -31.04 -1.61
C ALA A 239 0.19 -31.26 -2.62
N ILE A 240 -0.64 -30.26 -2.87
CA ILE A 240 -1.64 -30.31 -3.93
C ILE A 240 -0.90 -30.31 -5.26
N ARG A 241 -0.97 -31.43 -5.97
CA ARG A 241 -0.49 -31.59 -7.35
C ARG A 241 -1.31 -30.78 -8.33
#